data_8fb5fe0b86bce1a426db21f0d2e73600
#
_entry.id   8fb5fe0b86bce1a426db21f0d2e73600
#
_cell.length_a   1.000
_cell.length_b   1.000
_cell.length_c   1.000
_cell.angle_alpha   90.00
_cell.angle_beta   90.00
_cell.angle_gamma   90.00
#
_symmetry.space_group_name_H-M   'P 1'
#
loop_
_entity.id
_entity.type
_entity.pdbx_description
1 polymer ?
#
loop_
_entity_poly.entity_id
_entity_poly.type
_entity_poly.pdbx_seq_one_letter_code
_entity_poly.pdbx_strand_id
1 'polypeptide(L)'
;AVPLYWVLGRHQFKGYMERLREARATHEEAYREHMATMAPHHAVLEGDEIRYGGVLERLSERRFTEGNEVCLLIDGGQTFEAIFEAIESAESYVLVQFFIVKDDGLGNRFRELLERKSREGVRVHFLYDEIGSHKLPRRYVRSLREAGAEIHPFHSTQGPSNRFQVNFRNHRKIVVVDGRVGFVGGHNVGDEYLGVSETYGPWRDTHVRLTGPSVLSLQMVFLGDYYWATLQVPGLNWTTVTPADGS
;
A
#
# COMPACT_ATOMS: atom_id res chain seq x y z
N ALA A 1 -0.41 30.14 15.06
CA ALA A 1 -0.24 28.82 14.39
C ALA A 1 0.60 27.85 15.24
N VAL A 2 1.77 28.25 15.77
CA VAL A 2 2.67 27.36 16.53
C VAL A 2 2.03 26.75 17.79
N PRO A 3 1.32 27.48 18.67
CA PRO A 3 0.68 26.90 19.85
C PRO A 3 -0.42 25.90 19.49
N LEU A 4 -1.18 26.16 18.42
CA LEU A 4 -2.24 25.25 17.97
C LEU A 4 -1.66 23.95 17.41
N TYR A 5 -0.55 24.04 16.67
CA TYR A 5 0.19 22.88 16.20
C TYR A 5 0.76 22.05 17.36
N TRP A 6 1.26 22.70 18.40
CA TRP A 6 1.81 22.05 19.60
C TRP A 6 0.75 21.23 20.35
N VAL A 7 -0.47 21.73 20.42
CA VAL A 7 -1.58 21.06 21.11
C VAL A 7 -2.26 20.02 20.23
N LEU A 8 -2.49 20.31 18.93
CA LEU A 8 -3.27 19.45 18.04
C LEU A 8 -2.41 18.56 17.14
N GLY A 9 -1.16 18.95 16.83
CA GLY A 9 -0.27 18.23 15.92
C GLY A 9 0.61 17.19 16.59
N ARG A 10 0.88 17.32 17.90
CA ARG A 10 1.87 16.52 18.61
C ARG A 10 1.50 15.03 18.79
N HIS A 11 0.24 14.68 18.61
CA HIS A 11 -0.28 13.34 18.88
C HIS A 11 -0.99 12.69 17.68
N GLN A 12 -0.82 13.25 16.46
CA GLN A 12 -1.63 12.81 15.32
C GLN A 12 -1.43 11.33 14.95
N PHE A 13 -0.29 10.73 15.30
CA PHE A 13 -0.02 9.31 15.04
C PHE A 13 -0.12 8.42 16.29
N LYS A 14 -0.44 8.96 17.45
CA LYS A 14 -0.40 8.20 18.70
C LYS A 14 -1.33 6.97 18.67
N GLY A 15 -2.59 7.17 18.34
CA GLY A 15 -3.56 6.08 18.25
C GLY A 15 -3.20 5.03 17.19
N TYR A 16 -2.68 5.46 16.05
CA TYR A 16 -2.19 4.58 15.00
C TYR A 16 -1.00 3.75 15.49
N MET A 17 0.00 4.39 16.10
CA MET A 17 1.19 3.69 16.62
C MET A 17 0.85 2.74 17.79
N GLU A 18 -0.11 3.09 18.63
CA GLU A 18 -0.60 2.21 19.69
C GLU A 18 -1.22 0.95 19.08
N ARG A 19 -2.08 1.08 18.09
CA ARG A 19 -2.69 -0.07 17.40
C ARG A 19 -1.67 -0.94 16.65
N LEU A 20 -0.65 -0.34 16.03
CA LEU A 20 0.42 -1.13 15.40
C LEU A 20 1.20 -1.95 16.44
N ARG A 21 1.42 -1.41 17.63
CA ARG A 21 2.05 -2.15 18.74
C ARG A 21 1.15 -3.29 19.25
N GLU A 22 -0.14 -3.04 19.39
CA GLU A 22 -1.12 -4.06 19.74
C GLU A 22 -1.17 -5.18 18.69
N ALA A 23 -1.22 -4.82 17.40
CA ALA A 23 -1.17 -5.79 16.30
C ALA A 23 0.08 -6.67 16.38
N ARG A 24 1.26 -6.03 16.58
CA ARG A 24 2.53 -6.75 16.72
C ARG A 24 2.53 -7.70 17.91
N ALA A 25 2.03 -7.27 19.06
CA ALA A 25 1.94 -8.10 20.27
C ALA A 25 0.95 -9.26 20.11
N THR A 26 -0.20 -9.02 19.46
CA THR A 26 -1.22 -10.05 19.22
C THR A 26 -0.77 -11.09 18.20
N HIS A 27 0.05 -10.68 17.21
CA HIS A 27 0.55 -11.53 16.13
C HIS A 27 2.07 -11.69 16.17
N GLU A 28 2.65 -11.76 17.37
CA GLU A 28 4.10 -11.78 17.59
C GLU A 28 4.80 -12.94 16.88
N GLU A 29 4.19 -14.11 16.86
CA GLU A 29 4.72 -15.30 16.20
C GLU A 29 4.82 -15.10 14.68
N ALA A 30 3.74 -14.67 14.04
CA ALA A 30 3.73 -14.37 12.59
C ALA A 30 4.70 -13.24 12.24
N TYR A 31 4.84 -12.22 13.09
CA TYR A 31 5.83 -11.17 12.92
C TYR A 31 7.26 -11.70 13.01
N ARG A 32 7.52 -12.60 13.97
CA ARG A 32 8.84 -13.22 14.15
C ARG A 32 9.21 -14.14 12.98
N GLU A 33 8.26 -14.93 12.49
CA GLU A 33 8.44 -15.75 11.27
C GLU A 33 8.76 -14.87 10.05
N HIS A 34 8.03 -13.79 9.85
CA HIS A 34 8.32 -12.83 8.80
C HIS A 34 9.74 -12.25 8.92
N MET A 35 10.15 -11.83 10.12
CA MET A 35 11.50 -11.31 10.35
C MET A 35 12.58 -12.34 10.09
N ALA A 36 12.33 -13.62 10.44
CA ALA A 36 13.23 -14.73 10.14
C ALA A 36 13.35 -14.99 8.63
N THR A 37 12.25 -14.92 7.89
CA THR A 37 12.24 -15.04 6.42
C THR A 37 13.03 -13.91 5.76
N MET A 38 13.00 -12.70 6.30
CA MET A 38 13.71 -11.55 5.75
C MET A 38 15.21 -11.54 6.10
N ALA A 39 15.60 -12.19 7.19
CA ALA A 39 16.98 -12.11 7.71
C ALA A 39 18.08 -12.51 6.70
N PRO A 40 17.94 -13.58 5.89
CA PRO A 40 18.92 -13.95 4.87
C PRO A 40 19.11 -12.91 3.75
N HIS A 41 18.15 -12.02 3.58
CA HIS A 41 18.13 -11.00 2.52
C HIS A 41 18.54 -9.61 3.03
N HIS A 42 19.00 -9.49 4.28
CA HIS A 42 19.42 -8.20 4.80
C HIS A 42 20.72 -7.77 4.12
N ALA A 43 20.70 -6.57 3.52
CA ALA A 43 21.88 -5.96 2.92
C ALA A 43 22.91 -5.60 3.99
N VAL A 44 24.17 -5.81 3.68
CA VAL A 44 25.29 -5.33 4.47
C VAL A 44 25.64 -3.92 3.98
N LEU A 45 25.38 -2.92 4.80
CA LEU A 45 25.71 -1.52 4.47
C LEU A 45 27.20 -1.27 4.63
N GLU A 46 27.84 -0.62 3.65
CA GLU A 46 29.26 -0.31 3.66
C GLU A 46 29.52 1.19 3.47
N GLY A 47 30.69 1.66 3.91
CA GLY A 47 31.15 3.02 3.70
C GLY A 47 30.14 4.09 4.17
N ASP A 48 29.82 5.03 3.31
CA ASP A 48 28.88 6.12 3.60
C ASP A 48 27.43 5.63 3.79
N GLU A 49 27.07 4.45 3.28
CA GLU A 49 25.75 3.85 3.45
C GLU A 49 25.44 3.55 4.92
N ILE A 50 26.47 3.18 5.73
CA ILE A 50 26.32 2.92 7.17
C ILE A 50 25.74 4.15 7.87
N ARG A 51 26.20 5.33 7.47
CA ARG A 51 25.83 6.59 8.14
C ARG A 51 24.36 6.97 7.88
N TYR A 52 23.91 6.89 6.65
CA TYR A 52 22.57 7.28 6.26
C TYR A 52 21.57 6.11 6.34
N GLY A 53 21.99 4.94 5.91
CA GLY A 53 21.18 3.74 5.95
C GLY A 53 20.82 3.32 7.37
N GLY A 54 21.78 3.34 8.30
CA GLY A 54 21.52 3.02 9.69
C GLY A 54 20.52 3.97 10.38
N VAL A 55 20.41 5.23 9.95
CA VAL A 55 19.36 6.16 10.42
C VAL A 55 18.01 5.76 9.85
N LEU A 56 17.96 5.46 8.55
CA LEU A 56 16.72 5.06 7.88
C LEU A 56 16.18 3.73 8.43
N GLU A 57 17.06 2.75 8.68
CA GLU A 57 16.66 1.48 9.31
C GLU A 57 16.06 1.68 10.70
N ARG A 58 16.65 2.56 11.51
CA ARG A 58 16.11 2.87 12.86
C ARG A 58 14.76 3.59 12.80
N LEU A 59 14.60 4.51 11.84
CA LEU A 59 13.35 5.26 11.68
C LEU A 59 12.21 4.42 11.12
N SER A 60 12.53 3.52 10.18
CA SER A 60 11.56 2.61 9.56
C SER A 60 11.30 1.35 10.38
N GLU A 61 12.16 1.04 11.35
CA GLU A 61 12.23 -0.26 12.05
C GLU A 61 12.39 -1.43 11.06
N ARG A 62 13.04 -1.19 9.92
CA ARG A 62 13.26 -2.18 8.85
C ARG A 62 14.67 -2.08 8.33
N ARG A 63 15.23 -3.25 7.99
CA ARG A 63 16.53 -3.34 7.34
C ARG A 63 16.43 -3.20 5.84
N PHE A 64 17.47 -2.70 5.22
CA PHE A 64 17.63 -2.80 3.77
C PHE A 64 17.75 -4.26 3.36
N THR A 65 17.28 -4.56 2.17
CA THR A 65 17.30 -5.92 1.60
C THR A 65 18.02 -5.91 0.26
N GLU A 66 18.72 -6.97 -0.04
CA GLU A 66 19.33 -7.26 -1.33
C GLU A 66 18.53 -8.33 -2.09
N GLY A 67 18.89 -8.57 -3.35
CA GLY A 67 18.16 -9.50 -4.21
C GLY A 67 16.80 -8.95 -4.68
N ASN A 68 16.69 -7.64 -4.80
CA ASN A 68 15.50 -6.98 -5.36
C ASN A 68 15.76 -6.53 -6.79
N GLU A 69 14.71 -6.59 -7.61
CA GLU A 69 14.65 -5.90 -8.89
C GLU A 69 13.74 -4.69 -8.77
N VAL A 70 14.16 -3.56 -9.32
CA VAL A 70 13.45 -2.28 -9.26
C VAL A 70 13.28 -1.74 -10.67
N CYS A 71 12.04 -1.61 -11.13
CA CYS A 71 11.70 -1.03 -12.42
C CYS A 71 10.97 0.30 -12.22
N LEU A 72 11.50 1.36 -12.83
CA LEU A 72 10.90 2.69 -12.80
C LEU A 72 9.78 2.77 -13.83
N LEU A 73 8.59 3.15 -13.41
CA LEU A 73 7.40 3.36 -14.25
C LEU A 73 7.13 4.86 -14.35
N ILE A 74 7.23 5.37 -15.56
CA ILE A 74 7.08 6.80 -15.83
C ILE A 74 5.68 7.06 -16.36
N ASP A 75 4.99 8.00 -15.72
CA ASP A 75 3.63 8.42 -16.01
C ASP A 75 2.56 7.32 -15.87
N GLY A 76 1.30 7.73 -15.91
CA GLY A 76 0.18 6.85 -15.59
C GLY A 76 -0.01 5.70 -16.57
N GLY A 77 0.29 5.90 -17.85
CA GLY A 77 0.16 4.85 -18.87
C GLY A 77 0.97 3.60 -18.51
N GLN A 78 2.29 3.74 -18.38
CA GLN A 78 3.16 2.64 -17.99
C GLN A 78 2.80 2.05 -16.62
N THR A 79 2.45 2.92 -15.66
CA THR A 79 2.12 2.51 -14.30
C THR A 79 0.90 1.60 -14.28
N PHE A 80 -0.20 2.03 -14.89
CA PHE A 80 -1.44 1.27 -14.81
C PHE A 80 -1.46 0.05 -15.73
N GLU A 81 -0.76 0.06 -16.86
CA GLU A 81 -0.55 -1.14 -17.66
C GLU A 81 0.18 -2.22 -16.85
N ALA A 82 1.30 -1.89 -16.21
CA ALA A 82 2.04 -2.83 -15.38
C ALA A 82 1.24 -3.33 -14.16
N ILE A 83 0.45 -2.45 -13.52
CA ILE A 83 -0.44 -2.85 -12.41
C ILE A 83 -1.53 -3.80 -12.91
N PHE A 84 -2.16 -3.51 -14.05
CA PHE A 84 -3.20 -4.37 -14.62
C PHE A 84 -2.66 -5.74 -15.01
N GLU A 85 -1.50 -5.82 -15.67
CA GLU A 85 -0.84 -7.08 -16.00
C GLU A 85 -0.56 -7.92 -14.75
N ALA A 86 -0.04 -7.29 -13.69
CA ALA A 86 0.23 -7.99 -12.45
C ALA A 86 -1.05 -8.49 -11.78
N ILE A 87 -2.12 -7.69 -11.73
CA ILE A 87 -3.42 -8.12 -11.17
C ILE A 87 -4.05 -9.23 -12.00
N GLU A 88 -3.92 -9.18 -13.33
CA GLU A 88 -4.38 -10.27 -14.22
C GLU A 88 -3.71 -11.60 -13.87
N SER A 89 -2.41 -11.57 -13.57
CA SER A 89 -1.64 -12.77 -13.22
C SER A 89 -1.84 -13.26 -11.78
N ALA A 90 -2.64 -12.54 -10.96
CA ALA A 90 -2.87 -12.89 -9.57
C ALA A 90 -3.54 -14.27 -9.43
N GLU A 91 -3.00 -15.11 -8.56
CA GLU A 91 -3.48 -16.47 -8.27
C GLU A 91 -4.10 -16.59 -6.87
N SER A 92 -3.64 -15.80 -5.90
CA SER A 92 -3.98 -15.97 -4.50
C SER A 92 -4.61 -14.71 -3.88
N TYR A 93 -3.94 -13.56 -3.99
CA TYR A 93 -4.47 -12.32 -3.44
C TYR A 93 -3.90 -11.07 -4.10
N VAL A 94 -4.67 -9.98 -3.99
CA VAL A 94 -4.26 -8.63 -4.37
C VAL A 94 -4.51 -7.68 -3.21
N LEU A 95 -3.46 -6.96 -2.78
CA LEU A 95 -3.55 -5.89 -1.80
C LEU A 95 -3.52 -4.56 -2.54
N VAL A 96 -4.49 -3.71 -2.29
CA VAL A 96 -4.66 -2.42 -2.98
C VAL A 96 -4.83 -1.31 -1.95
N GLN A 97 -4.07 -0.24 -2.09
CA GLN A 97 -4.20 0.94 -1.27
C GLN A 97 -3.96 2.20 -2.09
N PHE A 98 -4.93 3.12 -2.08
CA PHE A 98 -4.80 4.41 -2.74
C PHE A 98 -5.39 5.56 -1.91
N PHE A 99 -4.79 6.73 -2.02
CA PHE A 99 -5.32 7.94 -1.40
C PHE A 99 -6.56 8.46 -2.14
N ILE A 100 -6.49 8.54 -3.48
CA ILE A 100 -7.62 8.94 -4.32
C ILE A 100 -8.02 7.78 -5.22
N VAL A 101 -9.32 7.47 -5.21
CA VAL A 101 -9.97 6.57 -6.16
C VAL A 101 -11.17 7.28 -6.75
N LYS A 102 -11.28 7.31 -8.07
CA LYS A 102 -12.38 7.96 -8.79
C LYS A 102 -13.24 6.96 -9.52
N ASP A 103 -14.48 7.35 -9.77
CA ASP A 103 -15.45 6.60 -10.58
C ASP A 103 -15.46 7.19 -12.01
N ASP A 104 -14.30 7.09 -12.70
CA ASP A 104 -14.05 7.55 -14.06
C ASP A 104 -13.56 6.39 -14.95
N GLY A 105 -13.01 6.67 -16.12
CA GLY A 105 -12.58 5.65 -17.07
C GLY A 105 -11.57 4.67 -16.46
N LEU A 106 -10.48 5.18 -15.88
CA LEU A 106 -9.46 4.37 -15.22
C LEU A 106 -10.01 3.65 -13.99
N GLY A 107 -10.75 4.38 -13.15
CA GLY A 107 -11.33 3.81 -11.93
C GLY A 107 -12.30 2.69 -12.18
N ASN A 108 -13.11 2.79 -13.24
CA ASN A 108 -14.04 1.72 -13.64
C ASN A 108 -13.30 0.50 -14.19
N ARG A 109 -12.29 0.69 -15.07
CA ARG A 109 -11.45 -0.41 -15.56
C ARG A 109 -10.76 -1.14 -14.40
N PHE A 110 -10.23 -0.39 -13.42
CA PHE A 110 -9.60 -0.94 -12.22
C PHE A 110 -10.59 -1.75 -11.38
N ARG A 111 -11.79 -1.22 -11.13
CA ARG A 111 -12.86 -1.89 -10.41
C ARG A 111 -13.28 -3.20 -11.08
N GLU A 112 -13.55 -3.16 -12.38
CA GLU A 112 -13.98 -4.33 -13.16
C GLU A 112 -12.97 -5.47 -13.13
N LEU A 113 -11.68 -5.13 -13.20
CA LEU A 113 -10.59 -6.10 -13.07
C LEU A 113 -10.58 -6.75 -11.67
N LEU A 114 -10.65 -5.95 -10.62
CA LEU A 114 -10.68 -6.47 -9.24
C LEU A 114 -11.93 -7.31 -8.96
N GLU A 115 -13.09 -6.91 -9.46
CA GLU A 115 -14.34 -7.68 -9.37
C GLU A 115 -14.22 -9.04 -10.05
N ARG A 116 -13.62 -9.07 -11.24
CA ARG A 116 -13.41 -10.31 -12.00
C ARG A 116 -12.49 -11.25 -11.25
N LYS A 117 -11.32 -10.76 -10.81
CA LYS A 117 -10.35 -11.55 -10.02
C LYS A 117 -10.96 -12.07 -8.71
N SER A 118 -11.77 -11.25 -8.05
CA SER A 118 -12.47 -11.67 -6.84
C SER A 118 -13.47 -12.81 -7.10
N ARG A 119 -14.24 -12.75 -8.22
CA ARG A 119 -15.13 -13.85 -8.63
C ARG A 119 -14.39 -15.11 -9.06
N GLU A 120 -13.15 -14.99 -9.52
CA GLU A 120 -12.23 -16.11 -9.83
C GLU A 120 -11.64 -16.76 -8.57
N GLY A 121 -11.92 -16.21 -7.38
CA GLY A 121 -11.44 -16.72 -6.09
C GLY A 121 -10.16 -16.07 -5.56
N VAL A 122 -9.64 -15.07 -6.25
CA VAL A 122 -8.52 -14.25 -5.75
C VAL A 122 -9.02 -13.34 -4.64
N ARG A 123 -8.36 -13.37 -3.48
CA ARG A 123 -8.72 -12.50 -2.35
C ARG A 123 -8.27 -11.07 -2.61
N VAL A 124 -9.20 -10.13 -2.69
CA VAL A 124 -8.93 -8.72 -2.92
C VAL A 124 -9.14 -7.95 -1.63
N HIS A 125 -8.06 -7.35 -1.10
CA HIS A 125 -8.09 -6.46 0.06
C HIS A 125 -7.80 -5.05 -0.39
N PHE A 126 -8.78 -4.15 -0.28
CA PHE A 126 -8.70 -2.81 -0.81
C PHE A 126 -8.91 -1.74 0.27
N LEU A 127 -7.91 -0.88 0.45
CA LEU A 127 -7.99 0.32 1.28
C LEU A 127 -8.04 1.58 0.43
N TYR A 128 -8.94 2.49 0.74
CA TYR A 128 -8.96 3.84 0.16
C TYR A 128 -9.09 4.89 1.26
N ASP A 129 -8.46 6.04 1.07
CA ASP A 129 -8.62 7.15 2.02
C ASP A 129 -9.99 7.81 1.82
N GLU A 130 -10.77 7.95 2.91
CA GLU A 130 -12.13 8.48 2.84
C GLU A 130 -12.20 9.96 2.46
N ILE A 131 -11.13 10.73 2.77
CA ILE A 131 -11.06 12.16 2.45
C ILE A 131 -10.58 12.33 1.02
N GLY A 132 -9.52 11.63 0.61
CA GLY A 132 -9.02 11.65 -0.76
C GLY A 132 -10.06 11.15 -1.75
N SER A 133 -10.81 10.12 -1.38
CA SER A 133 -11.84 9.49 -2.21
C SER A 133 -13.27 9.92 -1.86
N HIS A 134 -13.47 11.13 -1.31
CA HIS A 134 -14.78 11.59 -0.83
C HIS A 134 -15.87 11.63 -1.93
N LYS A 135 -15.49 11.65 -3.21
CA LYS A 135 -16.40 11.60 -4.36
C LYS A 135 -16.66 10.19 -4.85
N LEU A 136 -16.01 9.16 -4.27
CA LEU A 136 -16.23 7.77 -4.67
C LEU A 136 -17.66 7.35 -4.32
N PRO A 137 -18.51 6.98 -5.30
CA PRO A 137 -19.90 6.68 -5.01
C PRO A 137 -20.05 5.34 -4.31
N ARG A 138 -21.06 5.23 -3.46
CA ARG A 138 -21.36 4.00 -2.72
C ARG A 138 -21.59 2.78 -3.62
N ARG A 139 -22.05 2.98 -4.87
CA ARG A 139 -22.25 1.90 -5.83
C ARG A 139 -20.91 1.23 -6.19
N TYR A 140 -19.82 2.00 -6.33
CA TYR A 140 -18.47 1.49 -6.60
C TYR A 140 -17.99 0.52 -5.50
N VAL A 141 -18.11 0.93 -4.25
CA VAL A 141 -17.74 0.12 -3.09
C VAL A 141 -18.63 -1.12 -2.98
N ARG A 142 -19.94 -0.96 -3.22
CA ARG A 142 -20.91 -2.06 -3.14
C ARG A 142 -20.64 -3.12 -4.20
N SER A 143 -20.39 -2.73 -5.44
CA SER A 143 -20.10 -3.62 -6.55
C SER A 143 -18.89 -4.52 -6.27
N LEU A 144 -17.80 -3.95 -5.74
CA LEU A 144 -16.61 -4.72 -5.31
C LEU A 144 -16.96 -5.72 -4.19
N ARG A 145 -17.75 -5.30 -3.18
CA ARG A 145 -18.18 -6.20 -2.09
C ARG A 145 -19.08 -7.33 -2.58
N GLU A 146 -19.98 -7.04 -3.48
CA GLU A 146 -20.86 -8.05 -4.12
C GLU A 146 -20.07 -9.07 -4.97
N ALA A 147 -18.92 -8.66 -5.50
CA ALA A 147 -17.98 -9.55 -6.16
C ALA A 147 -17.11 -10.38 -5.20
N GLY A 148 -17.14 -10.11 -3.88
CA GLY A 148 -16.37 -10.81 -2.86
C GLY A 148 -15.13 -10.08 -2.37
N ALA A 149 -14.84 -8.86 -2.86
CA ALA A 149 -13.71 -8.09 -2.41
C ALA A 149 -13.94 -7.46 -1.02
N GLU A 150 -12.90 -7.45 -0.20
CA GLU A 150 -12.87 -6.76 1.09
C GLU A 150 -12.38 -5.32 0.90
N ILE A 151 -13.31 -4.38 0.75
CA ILE A 151 -12.99 -2.97 0.55
C ILE A 151 -13.38 -2.13 1.77
N HIS A 152 -12.42 -1.37 2.30
CA HIS A 152 -12.56 -0.58 3.52
C HIS A 152 -12.02 0.84 3.35
N PRO A 153 -12.67 1.85 3.94
CA PRO A 153 -12.10 3.18 4.04
C PRO A 153 -11.01 3.20 5.13
N PHE A 154 -9.93 3.92 4.87
CA PHE A 154 -8.98 4.29 5.91
C PHE A 154 -9.55 5.45 6.69
N HIS A 155 -10.04 5.16 7.89
CA HIS A 155 -10.68 6.15 8.76
C HIS A 155 -9.64 6.98 9.52
N SER A 156 -9.38 8.18 9.05
CA SER A 156 -8.45 9.12 9.68
C SER A 156 -8.89 9.58 11.07
N THR A 157 -10.19 9.52 11.37
CA THR A 157 -10.80 9.98 12.64
C THR A 157 -11.08 8.85 13.64
N GLN A 158 -10.60 7.63 13.38
CA GLN A 158 -10.87 6.48 14.23
C GLN A 158 -10.16 6.58 15.60
N GLY A 159 -10.92 6.28 16.68
CA GLY A 159 -10.44 6.27 18.06
C GLY A 159 -10.48 7.64 18.77
N PRO A 160 -10.47 7.65 20.12
CA PRO A 160 -10.63 8.86 20.92
C PRO A 160 -9.54 9.91 20.69
N SER A 161 -8.30 9.44 20.45
CA SER A 161 -7.13 10.29 20.23
C SER A 161 -7.12 10.96 18.85
N ASN A 162 -7.90 10.45 17.89
CA ASN A 162 -7.89 10.92 16.51
C ASN A 162 -9.15 11.71 16.12
N ARG A 163 -10.16 11.76 17.01
CA ARG A 163 -11.48 12.36 16.71
C ARG A 163 -11.43 13.82 16.23
N PHE A 164 -10.36 14.54 16.54
CA PHE A 164 -10.17 15.93 16.14
C PHE A 164 -8.99 16.15 15.18
N GLN A 165 -8.43 15.08 14.62
CA GLN A 165 -7.27 15.14 13.74
C GLN A 165 -7.70 15.24 12.28
N VAL A 166 -7.89 16.47 11.83
CA VAL A 166 -8.30 16.77 10.45
C VAL A 166 -7.23 16.40 9.41
N ASN A 167 -6.00 16.12 9.84
CA ASN A 167 -4.85 15.99 8.94
C ASN A 167 -4.17 14.61 8.94
N PHE A 168 -4.75 13.61 9.61
CA PHE A 168 -4.28 12.23 9.54
C PHE A 168 -4.87 11.55 8.30
N ARG A 169 -4.10 11.54 7.21
CA ARG A 169 -4.50 10.98 5.91
C ARG A 169 -3.52 9.92 5.48
N ASN A 170 -4.03 8.88 4.85
CA ASN A 170 -3.19 7.84 4.28
C ASN A 170 -2.88 8.17 2.81
N HIS A 171 -1.72 8.77 2.58
CA HIS A 171 -1.29 9.19 1.24
C HIS A 171 -0.49 8.13 0.48
N ARG A 172 -0.47 6.88 0.97
CA ARG A 172 0.22 5.77 0.31
C ARG A 172 -0.54 5.30 -0.93
N LYS A 173 0.18 4.85 -1.93
CA LYS A 173 -0.31 4.17 -3.11
C LYS A 173 0.49 2.89 -3.21
N ILE A 174 -0.15 1.78 -2.92
CA ILE A 174 0.47 0.46 -2.83
C ILE A 174 -0.41 -0.55 -3.56
N VAL A 175 0.21 -1.36 -4.39
CA VAL A 175 -0.39 -2.60 -4.89
C VAL A 175 0.59 -3.73 -4.64
N VAL A 176 0.14 -4.85 -4.09
CA VAL A 176 0.93 -6.08 -3.94
C VAL A 176 0.13 -7.24 -4.51
N VAL A 177 0.77 -8.03 -5.34
CA VAL A 177 0.18 -9.22 -5.95
C VAL A 177 0.93 -10.45 -5.46
N ASP A 178 0.23 -11.36 -4.79
CA ASP A 178 0.70 -12.66 -4.28
C ASP A 178 1.97 -12.62 -3.41
N GLY A 179 2.37 -11.44 -2.92
CA GLY A 179 3.64 -11.23 -2.23
C GLY A 179 4.86 -11.33 -3.15
N ARG A 180 4.67 -11.37 -4.47
CA ARG A 180 5.72 -11.54 -5.50
C ARG A 180 6.07 -10.25 -6.22
N VAL A 181 5.07 -9.42 -6.48
CA VAL A 181 5.22 -8.14 -7.18
C VAL A 181 4.59 -7.04 -6.33
N GLY A 182 5.29 -5.93 -6.20
CA GLY A 182 4.81 -4.74 -5.49
C GLY A 182 4.92 -3.48 -6.33
N PHE A 183 4.02 -2.55 -6.10
CA PHE A 183 4.02 -1.22 -6.72
C PHE A 183 3.88 -0.16 -5.65
N VAL A 184 4.67 0.90 -5.76
CA VAL A 184 4.60 2.07 -4.88
C VAL A 184 4.99 3.33 -5.64
N GLY A 185 4.31 4.44 -5.40
CA GLY A 185 4.66 5.70 -6.08
C GLY A 185 3.67 6.83 -5.88
N GLY A 186 3.60 7.73 -6.85
CA GLY A 186 2.84 8.97 -6.77
C GLY A 186 1.42 8.91 -7.36
N HIS A 187 1.17 8.06 -8.37
CA HIS A 187 -0.12 7.99 -9.06
C HIS A 187 -1.26 7.49 -8.18
N ASN A 188 -2.40 8.16 -8.25
CA ASN A 188 -3.67 7.65 -7.74
C ASN A 188 -4.52 7.08 -8.87
N VAL A 189 -5.71 6.54 -8.55
CA VAL A 189 -6.64 5.98 -9.53
C VAL A 189 -7.60 7.07 -10.01
N GLY A 190 -7.42 7.51 -11.26
CA GLY A 190 -8.24 8.52 -11.91
C GLY A 190 -7.67 8.95 -13.26
N ASP A 191 -8.52 9.36 -14.19
CA ASP A 191 -8.18 9.72 -15.57
C ASP A 191 -7.14 10.86 -15.65
N GLU A 192 -7.10 11.77 -14.66
CA GLU A 192 -6.09 12.83 -14.62
C GLU A 192 -4.67 12.27 -14.51
N TYR A 193 -4.46 11.13 -13.84
CA TYR A 193 -3.14 10.51 -13.71
C TYR A 193 -2.66 9.82 -14.99
N LEU A 194 -3.57 9.57 -15.94
CA LEU A 194 -3.21 9.14 -17.30
C LEU A 194 -2.84 10.32 -18.22
N GLY A 195 -2.99 11.56 -17.72
CA GLY A 195 -2.76 12.76 -18.53
C GLY A 195 -3.83 13.02 -19.59
N VAL A 196 -5.00 12.38 -19.49
CA VAL A 196 -6.12 12.53 -20.44
C VAL A 196 -7.19 13.52 -19.96
N SER A 197 -6.99 14.14 -18.82
CA SER A 197 -7.91 15.13 -18.28
C SER A 197 -7.77 16.47 -18.97
N GLU A 198 -8.86 17.00 -19.54
CA GLU A 198 -8.88 18.35 -20.14
C GLU A 198 -8.57 19.44 -19.12
N THR A 199 -8.91 19.23 -17.83
CA THR A 199 -8.70 20.21 -16.76
C THR A 199 -7.25 20.27 -16.29
N TYR A 200 -6.58 19.11 -16.18
CA TYR A 200 -5.23 19.01 -15.61
C TYR A 200 -4.14 18.89 -16.68
N GLY A 201 -4.50 18.51 -17.91
CA GLY A 201 -3.56 18.29 -18.99
C GLY A 201 -2.59 17.12 -18.73
N PRO A 202 -1.39 17.15 -19.34
CA PRO A 202 -0.39 16.13 -19.14
C PRO A 202 0.03 16.02 -17.66
N TRP A 203 0.00 14.80 -17.12
CA TRP A 203 0.36 14.53 -15.73
C TRP A 203 1.68 13.78 -15.66
N ARG A 204 2.69 14.39 -15.02
CA ARG A 204 4.01 13.78 -14.82
C ARG A 204 4.15 13.28 -13.39
N ASP A 205 4.28 11.99 -13.22
CA ASP A 205 4.53 11.35 -11.94
C ASP A 205 5.33 10.05 -12.13
N THR A 206 5.67 9.37 -11.06
CA THR A 206 6.53 8.20 -11.09
C THR A 206 6.02 7.14 -10.12
N HIS A 207 6.04 5.90 -10.57
CA HIS A 207 5.85 4.70 -9.76
C HIS A 207 7.07 3.78 -9.86
N VAL A 208 7.14 2.83 -8.97
CA VAL A 208 8.16 1.79 -8.96
C VAL A 208 7.45 0.44 -8.91
N ARG A 209 7.84 -0.48 -9.79
CA ARG A 209 7.56 -1.90 -9.68
C ARG A 209 8.74 -2.56 -8.97
N LEU A 210 8.42 -3.40 -8.01
CA LEU A 210 9.38 -4.13 -7.18
C LEU A 210 9.14 -5.64 -7.30
N THR A 211 10.21 -6.41 -7.37
CA THR A 211 10.21 -7.86 -7.12
C THR A 211 11.31 -8.19 -6.11
N GLY A 212 11.23 -9.35 -5.48
CA GLY A 212 12.18 -9.75 -4.45
C GLY A 212 11.73 -9.43 -3.02
N PRO A 213 12.64 -9.54 -2.04
CA PRO A 213 12.32 -9.44 -0.62
C PRO A 213 11.65 -8.13 -0.19
N SER A 214 11.94 -7.00 -0.84
CA SER A 214 11.33 -5.70 -0.54
C SER A 214 9.80 -5.69 -0.68
N VAL A 215 9.23 -6.59 -1.49
CA VAL A 215 7.77 -6.73 -1.65
C VAL A 215 7.11 -7.10 -0.32
N LEU A 216 7.74 -7.98 0.47
CA LEU A 216 7.23 -8.34 1.80
C LEU A 216 7.26 -7.16 2.78
N SER A 217 8.24 -6.27 2.66
CA SER A 217 8.27 -5.03 3.44
C SER A 217 7.11 -4.11 3.07
N LEU A 218 6.78 -4.01 1.78
CA LEU A 218 5.64 -3.24 1.28
C LEU A 218 4.32 -3.85 1.76
N GLN A 219 4.21 -5.18 1.74
CA GLN A 219 3.07 -5.95 2.25
C GLN A 219 2.84 -5.68 3.75
N MET A 220 3.91 -5.63 4.56
CA MET A 220 3.82 -5.29 5.98
C MET A 220 3.32 -3.85 6.22
N VAL A 221 3.69 -2.90 5.36
CA VAL A 221 3.16 -1.52 5.43
C VAL A 221 1.66 -1.51 5.19
N PHE A 222 1.20 -2.23 4.15
CA PHE A 222 -0.22 -2.40 3.86
C PHE A 222 -0.96 -3.02 5.05
N LEU A 223 -0.43 -4.10 5.64
CA LEU A 223 -1.04 -4.79 6.79
C LEU A 223 -1.24 -3.88 8.00
N GLY A 224 -0.27 -3.02 8.29
CA GLY A 224 -0.41 -2.05 9.38
C GLY A 224 -1.61 -1.12 9.17
N ASP A 225 -1.77 -0.62 7.95
CA ASP A 225 -2.89 0.24 7.58
C ASP A 225 -4.21 -0.53 7.51
N TYR A 226 -4.17 -1.79 7.04
CA TYR A 226 -5.34 -2.66 6.99
C TYR A 226 -5.83 -3.03 8.40
N TYR A 227 -4.92 -3.36 9.31
CA TYR A 227 -5.25 -3.60 10.71
C TYR A 227 -5.83 -2.36 11.39
N TRP A 228 -5.27 -1.18 11.09
CA TRP A 228 -5.85 0.08 11.57
C TRP A 228 -7.30 0.25 11.15
N ALA A 229 -7.63 -0.08 9.90
CA ALA A 229 -8.96 0.10 9.33
C ALA A 229 -9.96 -0.96 9.80
N THR A 230 -9.53 -2.22 9.99
CA THR A 230 -10.42 -3.38 10.10
C THR A 230 -10.28 -4.18 11.40
N LEU A 231 -9.15 -4.04 12.11
CA LEU A 231 -8.72 -4.92 13.22
C LEU A 231 -8.51 -6.38 12.80
N GLN A 232 -8.30 -6.63 11.52
CA GLN A 232 -8.08 -7.96 10.95
C GLN A 232 -6.69 -8.06 10.32
N VAL A 233 -6.15 -9.27 10.32
CA VAL A 233 -4.90 -9.61 9.63
C VAL A 233 -5.22 -10.71 8.62
N PRO A 234 -5.23 -10.42 7.32
CA PRO A 234 -5.45 -11.44 6.30
C PRO A 234 -4.28 -12.43 6.25
N GLY A 235 -4.60 -13.69 5.95
CA GLY A 235 -3.57 -14.70 5.72
C GLY A 235 -2.86 -14.45 4.39
N LEU A 236 -1.59 -14.10 4.42
CA LEU A 236 -0.77 -13.76 3.27
C LEU A 236 0.42 -14.70 3.12
N ASN A 237 1.01 -14.71 1.93
CA ASN A 237 2.25 -15.43 1.68
C ASN A 237 3.45 -14.58 2.16
N TRP A 238 4.34 -15.19 2.92
CA TRP A 238 5.56 -14.57 3.46
C TRP A 238 6.84 -15.18 2.87
N THR A 239 6.71 -15.97 1.82
CA THR A 239 7.87 -16.54 1.15
C THR A 239 8.49 -15.52 0.21
N THR A 240 9.79 -15.28 0.34
CA THR A 240 10.53 -14.43 -0.58
C THR A 240 10.66 -15.10 -1.94
N VAL A 241 10.42 -14.36 -3.00
CA VAL A 241 10.75 -14.76 -4.36
C VAL A 241 11.92 -13.89 -4.80
N THR A 242 13.09 -14.47 -4.94
CA THR A 242 14.22 -13.82 -5.61
C THR A 242 14.00 -13.85 -7.11
N PRO A 243 14.21 -12.74 -7.83
CA PRO A 243 14.27 -12.79 -9.29
C PRO A 243 15.29 -13.86 -9.73
N ALA A 244 14.96 -14.64 -10.74
CA ALA A 244 15.93 -15.58 -11.29
C ALA A 244 17.14 -14.79 -11.81
N ASP A 245 18.35 -15.20 -11.44
CA ASP A 245 19.58 -14.58 -11.89
C ASP A 245 19.59 -14.47 -13.41
N GLY A 246 19.54 -13.26 -13.91
CA GLY A 246 19.85 -12.92 -15.30
C GLY A 246 18.70 -13.06 -16.29
N SER A 247 17.76 -12.14 -16.27
CA SER A 247 16.98 -11.76 -17.47
C SER A 247 17.06 -10.25 -17.70
#